data_a366e47697a4d68d6f62c41759537004
#
_entry.id   a366e47697a4d68d6f62c41759537004
#
_cell.length_a   1.000
_cell.length_b   1.000
_cell.length_c   1.000
_cell.angle_alpha   90.00
_cell.angle_beta   90.00
_cell.angle_gamma   90.00
#
_symmetry.space_group_name_H-M   'P 1'
#
loop_
_entity.id
_entity.type
_entity.pdbx_description
1 polymer ?
#
loop_
_entity_poly.entity_id
_entity_poly.type
_entity_poly.pdbx_seq_one_letter_code
_entity_poly.pdbx_strand_id
1 'polypeptide(L)'
;MARIGIIGSEGRMGQALARAIADAGHEGAGGIDRGGDPAALADRSDVLVDFSAPVALEANLHAAIGAGIPIVIGTTGLEDRHHRAIDNAARQVAVLQTGNTSLGVTLLARLVREAAASLGPEWDIEIVEMHHRMKVDAPSGTALLLGEAAAAGRGIDLADHRESGRDGHTGARQSGAIGFAALRGGTVAGEHSVIVAGEEERLTLSHSAENRMIFARGAVKAAQWLIGRDAGRYAMDDILSPVAS
;
A
#
# COMPACT_ATOMS: atom_id res chain seq x y z
N MET A 1 -21.11 3.51 -13.74
CA MET A 1 -21.12 2.40 -12.78
C MET A 1 -20.15 1.36 -13.33
N ALA A 2 -19.15 0.92 -12.58
CA ALA A 2 -18.13 -0.03 -13.03
C ALA A 2 -18.44 -1.44 -12.48
N ARG A 3 -18.09 -2.47 -13.25
CA ARG A 3 -18.16 -3.88 -12.83
C ARG A 3 -16.78 -4.30 -12.32
N ILE A 4 -16.67 -4.58 -11.03
CA ILE A 4 -15.42 -4.86 -10.34
C ILE A 4 -15.34 -6.35 -9.97
N GLY A 5 -14.35 -7.08 -10.52
CA GLY A 5 -14.08 -8.47 -10.19
C GLY A 5 -13.11 -8.58 -9.02
N ILE A 6 -13.38 -9.49 -8.08
CA ILE A 6 -12.57 -9.69 -6.87
C ILE A 6 -11.83 -11.02 -6.95
N ILE A 7 -10.51 -11.00 -6.84
CA ILE A 7 -9.67 -12.19 -6.68
C ILE A 7 -9.23 -12.27 -5.22
N GLY A 8 -9.52 -13.38 -4.55
CA GLY A 8 -9.40 -13.56 -3.10
C GLY A 8 -10.67 -13.13 -2.36
N SER A 9 -11.85 -13.39 -2.93
CA SER A 9 -13.15 -12.89 -2.48
C SER A 9 -13.60 -13.42 -1.12
N GLU A 10 -13.22 -14.64 -0.73
CA GLU A 10 -13.57 -15.25 0.55
C GLU A 10 -12.69 -14.76 1.71
N GLY A 11 -11.55 -14.14 1.38
CA GLY A 11 -10.64 -13.56 2.35
C GLY A 11 -11.23 -12.34 3.07
N ARG A 12 -10.63 -11.95 4.20
CA ARG A 12 -11.05 -10.77 4.97
C ARG A 12 -11.09 -9.48 4.14
N MET A 13 -10.10 -9.32 3.23
CA MET A 13 -10.10 -8.17 2.32
C MET A 13 -11.13 -8.31 1.20
N GLY A 14 -11.32 -9.50 0.65
CA GLY A 14 -12.33 -9.76 -0.37
C GLY A 14 -13.74 -9.43 0.10
N GLN A 15 -14.10 -9.84 1.31
CA GLN A 15 -15.40 -9.50 1.92
C GLN A 15 -15.56 -8.00 2.17
N ALA A 16 -14.49 -7.32 2.61
CA ALA A 16 -14.50 -5.86 2.76
C ALA A 16 -14.61 -5.13 1.42
N LEU A 17 -13.98 -5.66 0.35
CA LEU A 17 -14.09 -5.14 -1.02
C LEU A 17 -15.52 -5.27 -1.55
N ALA A 18 -16.17 -6.43 -1.40
CA ALA A 18 -17.54 -6.63 -1.84
C ALA A 18 -18.47 -5.57 -1.22
N ARG A 19 -18.31 -5.29 0.08
CA ARG A 19 -19.04 -4.24 0.78
C ARG A 19 -18.68 -2.84 0.26
N ALA A 20 -17.38 -2.54 0.10
CA ALA A 20 -16.93 -1.22 -0.36
C ALA A 20 -17.39 -0.92 -1.79
N ILE A 21 -17.47 -1.93 -2.67
CA ILE A 21 -17.98 -1.83 -4.04
C ILE A 21 -19.46 -1.42 -4.01
N ALA A 22 -20.28 -2.11 -3.19
CA ALA A 22 -21.68 -1.80 -3.04
C ALA A 22 -21.91 -0.41 -2.43
N ASP A 23 -21.18 -0.05 -1.36
CA ASP A 23 -21.24 1.26 -0.70
C ASP A 23 -20.87 2.42 -1.66
N ALA A 24 -19.98 2.15 -2.63
CA ALA A 24 -19.57 3.12 -3.66
C ALA A 24 -20.54 3.19 -4.87
N GLY A 25 -21.61 2.41 -4.90
CA GLY A 25 -22.58 2.37 -6.00
C GLY A 25 -22.03 1.69 -7.27
N HIS A 26 -21.05 0.81 -7.14
CA HIS A 26 -20.54 0.00 -8.23
C HIS A 26 -21.17 -1.41 -8.22
N GLU A 27 -20.97 -2.16 -9.30
CA GLU A 27 -21.43 -3.53 -9.45
C GLU A 27 -20.31 -4.51 -9.14
N GLY A 28 -20.55 -5.49 -8.27
CA GLY A 28 -19.65 -6.63 -8.11
C GLY A 28 -19.82 -7.60 -9.28
N ALA A 29 -18.78 -7.73 -10.13
CA ALA A 29 -18.79 -8.69 -11.25
C ALA A 29 -18.67 -10.14 -10.78
N GLY A 30 -18.53 -10.37 -9.48
CA GLY A 30 -18.31 -11.64 -8.83
C GLY A 30 -16.94 -11.73 -8.19
N GLY A 31 -16.67 -12.89 -7.58
CA GLY A 31 -15.39 -13.16 -6.93
C GLY A 31 -14.90 -14.57 -7.19
N ILE A 32 -13.62 -14.77 -7.10
CA ILE A 32 -12.97 -16.08 -7.15
C ILE A 32 -11.94 -16.24 -6.03
N ASP A 33 -11.67 -17.51 -5.71
CA ASP A 33 -10.62 -17.94 -4.80
C ASP A 33 -9.82 -19.10 -5.42
N ARG A 34 -9.10 -19.85 -4.59
CA ARG A 34 -8.27 -20.97 -5.07
C ARG A 34 -9.10 -21.96 -5.92
N GLY A 35 -8.67 -22.19 -7.15
CA GLY A 35 -9.33 -23.08 -8.11
C GLY A 35 -10.41 -22.39 -8.95
N GLY A 36 -10.70 -21.11 -8.72
CA GLY A 36 -11.56 -20.33 -9.61
C GLY A 36 -10.85 -19.95 -10.92
N ASP A 37 -11.63 -19.58 -11.92
CA ASP A 37 -11.14 -19.16 -13.24
C ASP A 37 -11.02 -17.63 -13.33
N PRO A 38 -9.79 -17.07 -13.34
CA PRO A 38 -9.60 -15.63 -13.44
C PRO A 38 -9.98 -15.07 -14.82
N ALA A 39 -9.90 -15.87 -15.90
CA ALA A 39 -10.28 -15.41 -17.23
C ALA A 39 -11.81 -15.21 -17.32
N ALA A 40 -12.59 -16.18 -16.85
CA ALA A 40 -14.05 -16.05 -16.81
C ALA A 40 -14.51 -14.89 -15.90
N LEU A 41 -13.74 -14.52 -14.86
CA LEU A 41 -14.02 -13.33 -14.05
C LEU A 41 -13.67 -12.06 -14.83
N ALA A 42 -12.53 -12.02 -15.51
CA ALA A 42 -12.08 -10.87 -16.29
C ALA A 42 -13.07 -10.51 -17.41
N ASP A 43 -13.59 -11.49 -18.14
CA ASP A 43 -14.54 -11.30 -19.25
C ASP A 43 -15.83 -10.56 -18.86
N ARG A 44 -16.22 -10.59 -17.58
CA ARG A 44 -17.40 -9.89 -17.08
C ARG A 44 -17.10 -8.66 -16.24
N SER A 45 -15.83 -8.28 -16.11
CA SER A 45 -15.36 -7.18 -15.30
C SER A 45 -14.87 -6.02 -16.16
N ASP A 46 -14.94 -4.80 -15.63
CA ASP A 46 -14.28 -3.61 -16.19
C ASP A 46 -12.90 -3.38 -15.57
N VAL A 47 -12.64 -4.00 -14.40
CA VAL A 47 -11.37 -3.98 -13.67
C VAL A 47 -11.31 -5.14 -12.68
N LEU A 48 -10.12 -5.71 -12.47
CA LEU A 48 -9.86 -6.70 -11.43
C LEU A 48 -9.21 -6.06 -10.20
N VAL A 49 -9.55 -6.60 -9.01
CA VAL A 49 -8.90 -6.24 -7.74
C VAL A 49 -8.43 -7.53 -7.07
N ASP A 50 -7.10 -7.68 -6.96
CA ASP A 50 -6.44 -8.89 -6.47
C ASP A 50 -5.90 -8.70 -5.05
N PHE A 51 -6.49 -9.40 -4.08
CA PHE A 51 -6.01 -9.57 -2.72
C PHE A 51 -5.89 -11.07 -2.37
N SER A 52 -5.24 -11.82 -3.23
CA SER A 52 -5.08 -13.27 -3.09
C SER A 52 -3.71 -13.68 -2.54
N ALA A 53 -2.91 -14.34 -3.33
CA ALA A 53 -1.57 -14.81 -2.96
C ALA A 53 -0.59 -14.68 -4.13
N PRO A 54 0.73 -14.54 -3.86
CA PRO A 54 1.75 -14.40 -4.92
C PRO A 54 1.71 -15.50 -5.98
N VAL A 55 1.40 -16.74 -5.58
CA VAL A 55 1.33 -17.90 -6.49
C VAL A 55 0.27 -17.75 -7.59
N ALA A 56 -0.79 -16.96 -7.36
CA ALA A 56 -1.87 -16.74 -8.33
C ALA A 56 -1.60 -15.55 -9.27
N LEU A 57 -0.60 -14.73 -8.97
CA LEU A 57 -0.40 -13.44 -9.63
C LEU A 57 -0.26 -13.55 -11.15
N GLU A 58 0.55 -14.49 -11.64
CA GLU A 58 0.79 -14.64 -13.09
C GLU A 58 -0.50 -14.98 -13.85
N ALA A 59 -1.32 -15.90 -13.30
CA ALA A 59 -2.61 -16.24 -13.89
C ALA A 59 -3.59 -15.05 -13.88
N ASN A 60 -3.60 -14.27 -12.82
CA ASN A 60 -4.44 -13.08 -12.69
C ASN A 60 -4.03 -11.99 -13.69
N LEU A 61 -2.72 -11.77 -13.87
CA LEU A 61 -2.19 -10.84 -14.87
C LEU A 61 -2.53 -11.30 -16.31
N HIS A 62 -2.39 -12.59 -16.61
CA HIS A 62 -2.76 -13.15 -17.93
C HIS A 62 -4.25 -12.95 -18.21
N ALA A 63 -5.12 -13.14 -17.23
CA ALA A 63 -6.55 -12.90 -17.38
C ALA A 63 -6.87 -11.41 -17.66
N ALA A 64 -6.24 -10.48 -16.94
CA ALA A 64 -6.39 -9.05 -17.18
C ALA A 64 -5.92 -8.65 -18.59
N ILE A 65 -4.76 -9.17 -19.03
CA ILE A 65 -4.23 -8.95 -20.38
C ILE A 65 -5.18 -9.51 -21.43
N GLY A 66 -5.63 -10.77 -21.26
CA GLY A 66 -6.51 -11.44 -22.22
C GLY A 66 -7.83 -10.72 -22.44
N ALA A 67 -8.39 -10.12 -21.39
CA ALA A 67 -9.61 -9.32 -21.44
C ALA A 67 -9.35 -7.84 -21.80
N GLY A 68 -8.10 -7.39 -21.83
CA GLY A 68 -7.74 -6.00 -22.08
C GLY A 68 -8.21 -5.02 -20.98
N ILE A 69 -8.31 -5.48 -19.74
CA ILE A 69 -8.82 -4.68 -18.62
C ILE A 69 -7.74 -4.38 -17.58
N PRO A 70 -7.84 -3.28 -16.82
CA PRO A 70 -6.90 -2.95 -15.76
C PRO A 70 -7.00 -3.88 -14.56
N ILE A 71 -5.91 -3.90 -13.76
CA ILE A 71 -5.86 -4.67 -12.51
C ILE A 71 -5.19 -3.89 -11.38
N VAL A 72 -5.83 -3.90 -10.21
CA VAL A 72 -5.27 -3.42 -8.93
C VAL A 72 -4.76 -4.62 -8.13
N ILE A 73 -3.49 -4.60 -7.75
CA ILE A 73 -2.82 -5.67 -7.01
C ILE A 73 -2.48 -5.18 -5.61
N GLY A 74 -3.23 -5.68 -4.62
CA GLY A 74 -3.00 -5.47 -3.19
C GLY A 74 -2.35 -6.69 -2.51
N THR A 75 -2.05 -7.73 -3.26
CA THR A 75 -1.33 -8.91 -2.78
C THR A 75 0.08 -8.53 -2.35
N THR A 76 0.47 -8.94 -1.14
CA THR A 76 1.79 -8.68 -0.54
C THR A 76 2.69 -9.90 -0.58
N GLY A 77 3.97 -9.75 -0.22
CA GLY A 77 4.95 -10.83 -0.27
C GLY A 77 5.42 -11.16 -1.69
N LEU A 78 5.38 -10.16 -2.56
CA LEU A 78 5.87 -10.28 -3.94
C LEU A 78 7.40 -10.28 -3.95
N GLU A 79 7.97 -11.11 -4.83
CA GLU A 79 9.40 -11.25 -5.10
C GLU A 79 9.75 -10.59 -6.45
N ASP A 80 11.02 -10.46 -6.78
CA ASP A 80 11.50 -9.87 -8.05
C ASP A 80 10.84 -10.49 -9.30
N ARG A 81 10.62 -11.80 -9.30
CA ARG A 81 9.92 -12.47 -10.42
C ARG A 81 8.51 -11.94 -10.63
N HIS A 82 7.81 -11.63 -9.52
CA HIS A 82 6.46 -11.09 -9.56
C HIS A 82 6.46 -9.65 -10.06
N HIS A 83 7.45 -8.84 -9.64
CA HIS A 83 7.60 -7.47 -10.13
C HIS A 83 7.91 -7.45 -11.63
N ARG A 84 8.74 -8.38 -12.14
CA ARG A 84 8.97 -8.53 -13.58
C ARG A 84 7.70 -8.93 -14.35
N ALA A 85 6.87 -9.81 -13.79
CA ALA A 85 5.58 -10.18 -14.40
C ALA A 85 4.63 -8.96 -14.45
N ILE A 86 4.57 -8.17 -13.39
CA ILE A 86 3.81 -6.91 -13.33
C ILE A 86 4.31 -5.92 -14.39
N ASP A 87 5.62 -5.73 -14.53
CA ASP A 87 6.21 -4.81 -15.53
C ASP A 87 5.89 -5.25 -16.97
N ASN A 88 5.87 -6.56 -17.23
CA ASN A 88 5.48 -7.10 -18.53
C ASN A 88 3.97 -6.89 -18.81
N ALA A 89 3.12 -7.09 -17.80
CA ALA A 89 1.68 -6.85 -17.93
C ALA A 89 1.38 -5.37 -18.15
N ALA A 90 2.10 -4.50 -17.47
CA ALA A 90 1.96 -3.04 -17.56
C ALA A 90 2.29 -2.47 -18.96
N ARG A 91 2.92 -3.23 -19.82
CA ARG A 91 3.10 -2.86 -21.25
C ARG A 91 1.84 -3.06 -22.09
N GLN A 92 0.84 -3.76 -21.57
CA GLN A 92 -0.35 -4.18 -22.30
C GLN A 92 -1.65 -3.65 -21.68
N VAL A 93 -1.70 -3.54 -20.35
CA VAL A 93 -2.85 -3.02 -19.59
C VAL A 93 -2.39 -2.11 -18.46
N ALA A 94 -3.30 -1.31 -17.93
CA ALA A 94 -3.00 -0.50 -16.74
C ALA A 94 -2.93 -1.39 -15.49
N VAL A 95 -1.81 -1.34 -14.76
CA VAL A 95 -1.57 -2.12 -13.54
C VAL A 95 -1.21 -1.19 -12.39
N LEU A 96 -1.98 -1.23 -11.31
CA LEU A 96 -1.64 -0.54 -10.06
C LEU A 96 -1.26 -1.60 -9.02
N GLN A 97 -0.01 -1.55 -8.54
CA GLN A 97 0.48 -2.46 -7.49
C GLN A 97 0.86 -1.68 -6.25
N THR A 98 0.37 -2.13 -5.09
CA THR A 98 0.68 -1.52 -3.80
C THR A 98 0.55 -2.51 -2.64
N GLY A 99 1.37 -2.35 -1.61
CA GLY A 99 1.21 -3.06 -0.34
C GLY A 99 0.21 -2.41 0.62
N ASN A 100 -0.27 -1.19 0.29
CA ASN A 100 -1.23 -0.46 1.11
C ASN A 100 -2.12 0.44 0.24
N THR A 101 -3.41 0.20 0.26
CA THR A 101 -4.41 0.94 -0.53
C THR A 101 -5.05 2.12 0.19
N SER A 102 -4.64 2.46 1.41
CA SER A 102 -5.15 3.62 2.15
C SER A 102 -4.70 4.94 1.52
N LEU A 103 -5.63 5.76 1.07
CA LEU A 103 -5.33 7.12 0.56
C LEU A 103 -4.69 8.01 1.63
N GLY A 104 -5.11 7.86 2.90
CA GLY A 104 -4.52 8.60 4.02
C GLY A 104 -3.05 8.23 4.25
N VAL A 105 -2.71 6.94 4.19
CA VAL A 105 -1.31 6.47 4.28
C VAL A 105 -0.49 6.92 3.07
N THR A 106 -1.08 6.92 1.87
CA THR A 106 -0.40 7.41 0.67
C THR A 106 -0.06 8.90 0.78
N LEU A 107 -1.03 9.71 1.22
CA LEU A 107 -0.78 11.13 1.47
C LEU A 107 0.26 11.34 2.58
N LEU A 108 0.18 10.57 3.67
CA LEU A 108 1.17 10.64 4.75
C LEU A 108 2.58 10.35 4.22
N ALA A 109 2.77 9.31 3.41
CA ALA A 109 4.07 8.98 2.83
C ALA A 109 4.62 10.12 1.94
N ARG A 110 3.76 10.78 1.15
CA ARG A 110 4.14 11.95 0.36
C ARG A 110 4.62 13.10 1.25
N LEU A 111 3.86 13.42 2.31
CA LEU A 111 4.23 14.48 3.26
C LEU A 111 5.51 14.15 4.02
N VAL A 112 5.72 12.90 4.41
CA VAL A 112 6.96 12.44 5.05
C VAL A 112 8.16 12.60 4.12
N ARG A 113 8.03 12.22 2.85
CA ARG A 113 9.10 12.41 1.85
C ARG A 113 9.45 13.90 1.68
N GLU A 114 8.43 14.75 1.58
CA GLU A 114 8.63 16.20 1.44
C GLU A 114 9.27 16.80 2.69
N ALA A 115 8.81 16.44 3.89
CA ALA A 115 9.40 16.90 5.14
C ALA A 115 10.86 16.46 5.27
N ALA A 116 11.17 15.18 4.96
CA ALA A 116 12.52 14.65 5.01
C ALA A 116 13.47 15.30 3.99
N ALA A 117 12.96 15.68 2.81
CA ALA A 117 13.73 16.39 1.78
C ALA A 117 14.02 17.85 2.17
N SER A 118 13.06 18.50 2.86
CA SER A 118 13.12 19.91 3.18
C SER A 118 13.92 20.23 4.45
N LEU A 119 13.89 19.31 5.43
CA LEU A 119 14.43 19.51 6.78
C LEU A 119 15.79 18.81 6.93
N GLY A 120 16.64 18.68 6.11
CA GLY A 120 18.05 18.23 6.20
C GLY A 120 18.38 17.05 7.15
N PRO A 121 19.62 16.60 7.16
CA PRO A 121 20.04 15.45 7.97
C PRO A 121 20.20 15.76 9.47
N GLU A 122 20.22 17.02 9.88
CA GLU A 122 20.26 17.47 11.27
C GLU A 122 18.93 17.24 12.03
N TRP A 123 17.86 16.95 11.30
CA TRP A 123 16.59 16.54 11.90
C TRP A 123 16.50 15.03 12.04
N ASP A 124 16.29 14.56 13.23
CA ASP A 124 16.13 13.14 13.53
C ASP A 124 14.75 12.63 13.08
N ILE A 125 14.69 11.44 12.50
CA ILE A 125 13.42 10.82 12.09
C ILE A 125 13.17 9.56 12.90
N GLU A 126 12.02 9.50 13.58
CA GLU A 126 11.55 8.34 14.34
C GLU A 126 10.14 7.95 13.88
N ILE A 127 9.94 6.66 13.62
CA ILE A 127 8.67 6.09 13.19
C ILE A 127 8.15 5.21 14.30
N VAL A 128 6.98 5.57 14.85
CA VAL A 128 6.30 4.80 15.91
C VAL A 128 5.03 4.20 15.31
N GLU A 129 4.82 2.90 15.51
CA GLU A 129 3.61 2.23 15.05
C GLU A 129 2.97 1.39 16.16
N MET A 130 1.65 1.31 16.15
CA MET A 130 0.91 0.46 17.07
C MET A 130 -0.13 -0.37 16.33
N HIS A 131 -0.18 -1.65 16.63
CA HIS A 131 -1.19 -2.58 16.12
C HIS A 131 -1.74 -3.49 17.21
N HIS A 132 -2.79 -4.22 16.86
CA HIS A 132 -3.40 -5.23 17.74
C HIS A 132 -2.38 -6.29 18.20
N ARG A 133 -2.66 -6.90 19.37
CA ARG A 133 -1.78 -7.90 20.01
C ARG A 133 -1.44 -9.12 19.14
N MET A 134 -2.26 -9.43 18.13
CA MET A 134 -2.09 -10.58 17.25
C MET A 134 -1.24 -10.31 16.01
N LYS A 135 -0.71 -9.10 15.82
CA LYS A 135 0.17 -8.79 14.68
C LYS A 135 1.56 -9.36 14.92
N VAL A 136 2.06 -10.18 13.99
CA VAL A 136 3.30 -10.95 14.14
C VAL A 136 4.54 -10.25 13.58
N ASP A 137 4.38 -9.42 12.54
CA ASP A 137 5.46 -8.66 11.94
C ASP A 137 5.70 -7.34 12.67
N ALA A 138 6.96 -6.94 12.82
CA ALA A 138 7.41 -5.66 13.36
C ALA A 138 8.76 -5.25 12.71
N PRO A 139 8.92 -3.99 12.26
CA PRO A 139 7.86 -3.01 12.06
C PRO A 139 6.83 -3.44 11.03
N SER A 140 5.65 -2.81 11.06
CA SER A 140 4.60 -3.09 10.08
C SER A 140 5.01 -2.69 8.65
N GLY A 141 4.40 -3.29 7.64
CA GLY A 141 4.64 -2.90 6.25
C GLY A 141 4.37 -1.41 5.98
N THR A 142 3.40 -0.81 6.66
CA THR A 142 3.14 0.64 6.57
C THR A 142 4.26 1.46 7.21
N ALA A 143 4.79 1.03 8.34
CA ALA A 143 5.94 1.72 8.96
C ALA A 143 7.17 1.66 8.04
N LEU A 144 7.43 0.51 7.40
CA LEU A 144 8.51 0.39 6.42
C LEU A 144 8.28 1.30 5.21
N LEU A 145 7.05 1.37 4.68
CA LEU A 145 6.69 2.28 3.58
C LEU A 145 6.96 3.75 3.95
N LEU A 146 6.66 4.16 5.19
CA LEU A 146 6.95 5.51 5.67
C LEU A 146 8.46 5.74 5.84
N GLY A 147 9.22 4.72 6.26
CA GLY A 147 10.68 4.75 6.30
C GLY A 147 11.31 4.91 4.94
N GLU A 148 10.82 4.16 3.95
CA GLU A 148 11.25 4.29 2.55
C GLU A 148 10.94 5.69 2.00
N ALA A 149 9.77 6.25 2.33
CA ALA A 149 9.43 7.60 1.94
C ALA A 149 10.39 8.66 2.56
N ALA A 150 10.74 8.50 3.83
CA ALA A 150 11.70 9.35 4.51
C ALA A 150 13.11 9.21 3.91
N ALA A 151 13.56 7.99 3.66
CA ALA A 151 14.86 7.69 3.03
C ALA A 151 14.94 8.28 1.62
N ALA A 152 13.89 8.09 0.81
CA ALA A 152 13.79 8.67 -0.52
C ALA A 152 13.84 10.21 -0.49
N GLY A 153 13.19 10.85 0.49
CA GLY A 153 13.27 12.30 0.70
C GLY A 153 14.68 12.78 0.99
N ARG A 154 15.49 11.98 1.69
CA ARG A 154 16.90 12.26 2.00
C ARG A 154 17.88 11.79 0.93
N GLY A 155 17.45 11.07 -0.09
CA GLY A 155 18.32 10.50 -1.11
C GLY A 155 19.25 9.41 -0.57
N ILE A 156 18.82 8.65 0.44
CA ILE A 156 19.58 7.56 1.10
C ILE A 156 18.85 6.23 0.95
N ASP A 157 19.56 5.11 1.17
CA ASP A 157 18.96 3.78 1.26
C ASP A 157 18.49 3.51 2.70
N LEU A 158 17.24 3.09 2.88
CA LEU A 158 16.70 2.76 4.19
C LEU A 158 17.45 1.59 4.84
N ALA A 159 17.89 0.60 4.07
CA ALA A 159 18.57 -0.57 4.60
C ALA A 159 19.85 -0.21 5.36
N ASP A 160 20.58 0.80 4.89
CA ASP A 160 21.84 1.26 5.50
C ASP A 160 21.65 2.23 6.67
N HIS A 161 20.43 2.82 6.81
CA HIS A 161 20.17 3.88 7.80
C HIS A 161 19.06 3.50 8.80
N ARG A 162 18.55 2.29 8.72
CA ARG A 162 17.49 1.81 9.62
C ARG A 162 18.03 1.46 10.99
N GLU A 163 17.40 2.01 12.04
CA GLU A 163 17.67 1.67 13.44
C GLU A 163 16.39 1.17 14.11
N SER A 164 16.44 0.05 14.83
CA SER A 164 15.30 -0.53 15.53
C SER A 164 15.74 -1.10 16.88
N GLY A 165 14.85 -1.05 17.88
CA GLY A 165 15.05 -1.77 19.12
C GLY A 165 16.10 -1.17 20.04
N ARG A 166 15.96 0.11 20.43
CA ARG A 166 16.77 0.70 21.50
C ARG A 166 16.32 0.14 22.84
N ASP A 167 17.22 -0.59 23.52
CA ASP A 167 17.01 -1.16 24.85
C ASP A 167 18.31 -1.10 25.67
N GLY A 168 18.23 -0.72 26.96
CA GLY A 168 19.38 -0.55 27.82
C GLY A 168 20.24 0.67 27.49
N HIS A 169 21.55 0.54 27.65
CA HIS A 169 22.52 1.60 27.34
C HIS A 169 22.99 1.50 25.88
N THR A 170 22.31 2.18 24.97
CA THR A 170 22.56 2.11 23.52
C THR A 170 23.52 3.21 23.03
N GLY A 171 23.97 4.12 23.91
CA GLY A 171 24.70 5.31 23.50
C GLY A 171 23.83 6.39 22.89
N ALA A 172 24.47 7.43 22.35
CA ALA A 172 23.76 8.49 21.63
C ALA A 172 23.19 7.94 20.30
N ARG A 173 22.10 8.55 19.85
CA ARG A 173 21.49 8.25 18.57
C ARG A 173 22.48 8.50 17.42
N GLN A 174 22.54 7.59 16.45
CA GLN A 174 23.33 7.77 15.26
C GLN A 174 22.71 8.87 14.37
N SER A 175 23.51 9.86 13.97
CA SER A 175 23.08 10.92 13.06
C SER A 175 22.66 10.33 11.70
N GLY A 176 21.57 10.85 11.13
CA GLY A 176 21.05 10.40 9.85
C GLY A 176 20.26 9.08 9.86
N ALA A 177 20.24 8.35 10.98
CA ALA A 177 19.44 7.14 11.10
C ALA A 177 17.93 7.43 10.99
N ILE A 178 17.15 6.44 10.56
CA ILE A 178 15.69 6.42 10.61
C ILE A 178 15.28 5.36 11.64
N GLY A 179 14.75 5.82 12.78
CA GLY A 179 14.39 4.96 13.89
C GLY A 179 13.02 4.34 13.76
N PHE A 180 12.85 3.12 14.31
CA PHE A 180 11.56 2.41 14.35
C PHE A 180 11.25 1.89 15.74
N ALA A 181 10.03 2.17 16.22
CA ALA A 181 9.47 1.62 17.44
C ALA A 181 8.09 0.98 17.16
N ALA A 182 7.93 -0.28 17.55
CA ALA A 182 6.70 -1.04 17.33
C ALA A 182 6.00 -1.38 18.64
N LEU A 183 4.75 -0.96 18.76
CA LEU A 183 3.88 -1.22 19.91
C LEU A 183 2.81 -2.25 19.54
N ARG A 184 2.43 -3.10 20.49
CA ARG A 184 1.38 -4.12 20.33
C ARG A 184 0.43 -4.05 21.50
N GLY A 185 -0.88 -3.93 21.22
CA GLY A 185 -1.89 -3.88 22.28
C GLY A 185 -3.32 -3.89 21.75
N GLY A 186 -4.23 -4.35 22.58
CA GLY A 186 -5.67 -4.30 22.31
C GLY A 186 -6.06 -4.85 20.94
N THR A 187 -6.94 -4.10 20.29
CA THR A 187 -7.51 -4.39 18.95
C THR A 187 -7.19 -3.27 17.95
N VAL A 188 -6.13 -2.48 18.20
CA VAL A 188 -5.74 -1.35 17.35
C VAL A 188 -5.56 -1.81 15.91
N ALA A 189 -6.28 -1.18 14.99
CA ALA A 189 -6.25 -1.57 13.57
C ALA A 189 -4.93 -1.17 12.89
N GLY A 190 -4.35 -0.05 13.33
CA GLY A 190 -3.05 0.43 12.89
C GLY A 190 -2.92 1.94 13.11
N GLU A 191 -1.93 2.34 13.89
CA GLU A 191 -1.53 3.73 14.10
C GLU A 191 -0.08 3.90 13.69
N HIS A 192 0.23 5.01 13.05
CA HIS A 192 1.58 5.33 12.58
C HIS A 192 1.84 6.80 12.79
N SER A 193 2.98 7.11 13.40
CA SER A 193 3.45 8.48 13.58
C SER A 193 4.89 8.58 13.11
N VAL A 194 5.18 9.56 12.28
CA VAL A 194 6.53 9.94 11.89
C VAL A 194 6.85 11.24 12.61
N ILE A 195 7.85 11.20 13.48
CA ILE A 195 8.34 12.33 14.26
C ILE A 195 9.63 12.80 13.61
N VAL A 196 9.65 14.05 13.18
CA VAL A 196 10.83 14.72 12.64
C VAL A 196 11.25 15.77 13.69
N ALA A 197 12.39 15.55 14.35
CA ALA A 197 12.81 16.30 15.53
C ALA A 197 14.09 17.09 15.24
N GLY A 198 14.01 18.40 15.30
CA GLY A 198 15.12 19.35 15.29
C GLY A 198 15.49 19.83 16.67
N GLU A 199 16.35 20.84 16.75
CA GLU A 199 16.70 21.50 17.99
C GLU A 199 15.55 22.37 18.49
N GLU A 200 15.05 22.09 19.71
CA GLU A 200 13.94 22.77 20.40
C GLU A 200 12.56 22.67 19.71
N GLU A 201 12.43 21.97 18.58
CA GLU A 201 11.17 21.77 17.88
C GLU A 201 11.00 20.38 17.29
N ARG A 202 9.78 19.98 16.99
CA ARG A 202 9.48 18.75 16.28
C ARG A 202 8.19 18.85 15.47
N LEU A 203 8.17 18.18 14.34
CA LEU A 203 6.99 17.96 13.52
C LEU A 203 6.52 16.52 13.70
N THR A 204 5.23 16.29 13.85
CA THR A 204 4.65 14.94 13.90
C THR A 204 3.59 14.79 12.82
N LEU A 205 3.76 13.81 11.96
CA LEU A 205 2.84 13.43 10.91
C LEU A 205 2.23 12.07 11.28
N SER A 206 0.91 11.99 11.43
CA SER A 206 0.26 10.79 11.97
C SER A 206 -0.93 10.34 11.15
N HIS A 207 -1.19 9.04 11.18
CA HIS A 207 -2.36 8.39 10.61
C HIS A 207 -2.88 7.31 11.55
N SER A 208 -4.19 7.31 11.81
CA SER A 208 -4.87 6.28 12.60
C SER A 208 -5.93 5.58 11.74
N ALA A 209 -5.81 4.26 11.62
CA ALA A 209 -6.83 3.43 10.99
C ALA A 209 -7.87 3.00 12.03
N GLU A 210 -9.10 3.46 11.91
CA GLU A 210 -10.19 3.06 12.80
C GLU A 210 -10.66 1.63 12.50
N ASN A 211 -10.65 1.24 11.23
CA ASN A 211 -11.01 -0.11 10.78
C ASN A 211 -10.36 -0.43 9.42
N ARG A 212 -10.50 -1.69 8.96
CA ARG A 212 -9.90 -2.14 7.69
C ARG A 212 -10.64 -1.69 6.43
N MET A 213 -11.83 -1.12 6.55
CA MET A 213 -12.59 -0.63 5.40
C MET A 213 -11.87 0.49 4.64
N ILE A 214 -10.94 1.21 5.29
CA ILE A 214 -10.12 2.24 4.62
C ILE A 214 -9.33 1.64 3.46
N PHE A 215 -8.81 0.41 3.61
CA PHE A 215 -8.06 -0.28 2.56
C PHE A 215 -8.98 -0.73 1.42
N ALA A 216 -10.15 -1.28 1.74
CA ALA A 216 -11.13 -1.70 0.74
C ALA A 216 -11.66 -0.51 -0.06
N ARG A 217 -12.01 0.60 0.61
CA ARG A 217 -12.45 1.84 -0.05
C ARG A 217 -11.34 2.43 -0.93
N GLY A 218 -10.10 2.42 -0.47
CA GLY A 218 -8.96 2.87 -1.26
C GLY A 218 -8.71 2.00 -2.49
N ALA A 219 -8.83 0.67 -2.37
CA ALA A 219 -8.72 -0.24 -3.51
C ALA A 219 -9.84 -0.04 -4.54
N VAL A 220 -11.10 0.17 -4.10
CA VAL A 220 -12.22 0.51 -5.00
C VAL A 220 -11.97 1.85 -5.70
N LYS A 221 -11.46 2.86 -4.98
CA LYS A 221 -11.09 4.15 -5.58
C LYS A 221 -9.97 3.99 -6.61
N ALA A 222 -8.97 3.14 -6.32
CA ALA A 222 -7.90 2.81 -7.25
C ALA A 222 -8.43 2.11 -8.51
N ALA A 223 -9.30 1.12 -8.33
CA ALA A 223 -9.95 0.40 -9.43
C ALA A 223 -10.73 1.36 -10.34
N GLN A 224 -11.56 2.22 -9.76
CA GLN A 224 -12.32 3.23 -10.50
C GLN A 224 -11.39 4.20 -11.27
N TRP A 225 -10.31 4.67 -10.63
CA TRP A 225 -9.36 5.59 -11.24
C TRP A 225 -8.58 4.96 -12.40
N LEU A 226 -8.32 3.64 -12.31
CA LEU A 226 -7.50 2.90 -13.27
C LEU A 226 -8.26 2.60 -14.57
N ILE A 227 -9.62 2.55 -14.54
CA ILE A 227 -10.44 2.32 -15.72
C ILE A 227 -10.22 3.44 -16.75
N GLY A 228 -9.89 3.06 -17.98
CA GLY A 228 -9.63 3.98 -19.10
C GLY A 228 -8.24 4.63 -19.08
N ARG A 229 -7.34 4.19 -18.17
CA ARG A 229 -5.93 4.57 -18.25
C ARG A 229 -5.20 3.75 -19.31
N ASP A 230 -4.23 4.36 -19.92
CA ASP A 230 -3.33 3.70 -20.86
C ASP A 230 -2.55 2.57 -20.16
N ALA A 231 -2.03 1.62 -20.95
CA ALA A 231 -1.13 0.61 -20.43
C ALA A 231 0.05 1.27 -19.72
N GLY A 232 0.33 0.81 -18.50
CA GLY A 232 1.35 1.43 -17.65
C GLY A 232 1.34 0.85 -16.23
N ARG A 233 2.44 1.09 -15.51
CA ARG A 233 2.54 0.79 -14.10
C ARG A 233 2.24 2.04 -13.28
N TYR A 234 1.25 1.92 -12.40
CA TYR A 234 0.73 3.02 -11.58
C TYR A 234 0.89 2.72 -10.09
N ALA A 235 0.92 3.77 -9.29
CA ALA A 235 0.99 3.74 -7.84
C ALA A 235 -0.21 4.44 -7.20
N MET A 236 -0.43 4.23 -5.91
CA MET A 236 -1.47 4.95 -5.15
C MET A 236 -1.26 6.46 -5.14
N ASP A 237 -0.01 6.92 -5.27
CA ASP A 237 0.32 8.35 -5.32
C ASP A 237 -0.23 9.06 -6.57
N ASP A 238 -0.36 8.33 -7.68
CA ASP A 238 -0.94 8.86 -8.92
C ASP A 238 -2.42 9.23 -8.76
N ILE A 239 -3.14 8.54 -7.87
CA ILE A 239 -4.56 8.80 -7.59
C ILE A 239 -4.74 10.13 -6.84
N LEU A 240 -3.76 10.54 -6.05
CA LEU A 240 -3.79 11.78 -5.28
C LEU A 240 -3.31 12.99 -6.08
N SER A 241 -2.71 12.77 -7.24
CA SER A 241 -2.27 13.88 -8.11
C SER A 241 -3.50 14.55 -8.74
N PRO A 242 -3.56 15.88 -8.78
CA PRO A 242 -4.59 16.57 -9.56
C PRO A 242 -4.53 16.03 -10.99
N VAL A 243 -5.69 15.69 -11.57
CA VAL A 243 -5.76 15.44 -13.01
C VAL A 243 -5.30 16.73 -13.67
N ALA A 244 -4.21 16.67 -14.44
CA ALA A 244 -3.78 17.80 -15.23
C ALA A 244 -4.97 18.23 -16.11
N SER A 245 -5.47 19.43 -15.83
CA SER A 245 -6.59 20.05 -16.55
C SER A 245 -6.15 20.48 -17.95
#